data_58f3c81ee65fc34d30cedad90610f046
#
_entry.id   58f3c81ee65fc34d30cedad90610f046
#
_cell.length_a   1.000
_cell.length_b   1.000
_cell.length_c   1.000
_cell.angle_alpha   90.00
_cell.angle_beta   90.00
_cell.angle_gamma   90.00
#
_symmetry.space_group_name_H-M   'P 1'
#
loop_
_entity.id
_entity.type
_entity.pdbx_description
1 polymer ?
#
loop_
_entity_poly.entity_id
_entity_poly.type
_entity_poly.pdbx_seq_one_letter_code
_entity_poly.pdbx_strand_id
1 'polypeptide(L)'
;MYHDVVEPGLEEASGFPGRVANSYKVTVARFQKHLDAITLRQSGDILPAFTFDDGGIGAQLAADTLEAKGLHGYFFITANYIGTRGFLDAAAIRDLNRRGHVLGSHSCSHPLRIGHCSIAQLQDEWTRSRDLISAILGQPIAFASVPGGDFQPTVAQAAAAAGFTDLFTSEPTAESRPSYDLTLHGRFTVRSWTRAGTAAALAAGDYLPCVRQALTWNVKKLGKQLGGERYLRVRQLVLGDDQQVRWGDCRD
;
A
#
# COMPACT_ATOMS: atom_id res chain seq x y z
N MET A 1 0.11 7.58 -0.82
CA MET A 1 0.39 6.17 -0.46
C MET A 1 1.82 6.07 0.03
N TYR A 2 2.01 5.62 1.24
CA TYR A 2 3.26 5.20 1.88
C TYR A 2 3.24 3.68 2.02
N HIS A 3 4.35 3.05 2.39
CA HIS A 3 4.39 1.66 2.80
C HIS A 3 4.76 1.58 4.27
N ASP A 4 5.91 2.12 4.65
CA ASP A 4 6.37 2.02 6.03
C ASP A 4 7.08 3.31 6.50
N VAL A 5 7.04 3.56 7.82
CA VAL A 5 7.75 4.65 8.48
C VAL A 5 8.72 4.04 9.49
N VAL A 6 10.01 4.33 9.36
CA VAL A 6 11.06 3.62 10.12
C VAL A 6 12.04 4.61 10.75
N GLU A 7 12.74 4.17 11.78
CA GLU A 7 13.93 4.87 12.25
C GLU A 7 15.08 4.69 11.24
N PRO A 8 15.96 5.68 11.09
CA PRO A 8 17.11 5.58 10.19
C PRO A 8 17.98 4.35 10.50
N GLY A 9 18.28 3.56 9.47
CA GLY A 9 19.08 2.34 9.60
C GLY A 9 18.30 1.09 10.03
N LEU A 10 16.99 1.22 10.29
CA LEU A 10 16.12 0.10 10.67
C LEU A 10 15.17 -0.32 9.54
N GLU A 11 15.51 -0.01 8.29
CA GLU A 11 14.67 -0.34 7.12
C GLU A 11 14.43 -1.85 6.98
N GLU A 12 15.40 -2.69 7.34
CA GLU A 12 15.26 -4.15 7.29
C GLU A 12 14.47 -4.75 8.48
N ALA A 13 14.18 -3.94 9.50
CA ALA A 13 13.49 -4.39 10.69
C ALA A 13 11.96 -4.33 10.60
N SER A 14 11.41 -3.65 9.59
CA SER A 14 9.97 -3.44 9.44
C SER A 14 9.50 -3.80 8.03
N GLY A 15 8.38 -4.50 7.94
CA GLY A 15 7.75 -4.90 6.68
C GLY A 15 8.63 -5.84 5.85
N PHE A 16 8.39 -5.87 4.54
CA PHE A 16 9.19 -6.68 3.63
C PHE A 16 10.64 -6.18 3.56
N PRO A 17 11.63 -7.09 3.65
CA PRO A 17 13.04 -6.73 3.56
C PRO A 17 13.48 -6.50 2.11
N GLY A 18 14.68 -5.95 1.94
CA GLY A 18 15.36 -5.85 0.68
C GLY A 18 15.32 -4.47 0.03
N ARG A 19 16.26 -4.25 -0.87
CA ARG A 19 16.54 -2.95 -1.50
C ARG A 19 15.32 -2.31 -2.18
N VAL A 20 14.48 -3.11 -2.83
CA VAL A 20 13.27 -2.62 -3.50
C VAL A 20 12.25 -2.16 -2.47
N ALA A 21 11.96 -2.98 -1.46
CA ALA A 21 11.03 -2.66 -0.38
C ALA A 21 11.52 -1.42 0.40
N ASN A 22 12.81 -1.35 0.73
CA ASN A 22 13.40 -0.22 1.43
C ASN A 22 13.26 1.11 0.67
N SER A 23 13.15 1.06 -0.65
CA SER A 23 12.89 2.26 -1.46
C SER A 23 11.52 2.91 -1.20
N TYR A 24 10.61 2.21 -0.53
CA TYR A 24 9.28 2.71 -0.16
C TYR A 24 9.18 3.12 1.32
N LYS A 25 10.19 2.80 2.13
CA LYS A 25 10.21 3.12 3.56
C LYS A 25 10.77 4.54 3.76
N VAL A 26 10.06 5.35 4.51
CA VAL A 26 10.48 6.72 4.83
C VAL A 26 10.90 6.81 6.29
N THR A 27 11.88 7.64 6.61
CA THR A 27 12.24 7.87 8.01
C THR A 27 11.18 8.72 8.71
N VAL A 28 11.00 8.53 10.04
CA VAL A 28 10.09 9.34 10.87
C VAL A 28 10.29 10.82 10.62
N ALA A 29 11.54 11.30 10.66
CA ALA A 29 11.84 12.72 10.44
C ALA A 29 11.45 13.21 9.04
N ARG A 30 11.55 12.35 8.02
CA ARG A 30 11.09 12.69 6.66
C ARG A 30 9.57 12.69 6.58
N PHE A 31 8.91 11.73 7.20
CA PHE A 31 7.47 11.67 7.23
C PHE A 31 6.86 12.90 7.95
N GLN A 32 7.44 13.32 9.08
CA GLN A 32 7.07 14.57 9.75
C GLN A 32 7.17 15.77 8.82
N LYS A 33 8.29 15.93 8.09
CA LYS A 33 8.45 17.02 7.11
C LYS A 33 7.43 16.94 5.96
N HIS A 34 7.01 15.73 5.55
CA HIS A 34 5.94 15.57 4.56
C HIS A 34 4.62 16.09 5.12
N LEU A 35 4.26 15.68 6.35
CA LEU A 35 3.03 16.13 6.99
C LEU A 35 3.01 17.64 7.19
N ASP A 36 4.12 18.24 7.68
CA ASP A 36 4.25 19.68 7.84
C ASP A 36 4.00 20.43 6.51
N ALA A 37 4.63 19.97 5.43
CA ALA A 37 4.47 20.59 4.12
C ALA A 37 3.07 20.40 3.54
N ILE A 38 2.43 19.26 3.79
CA ILE A 38 1.07 18.97 3.35
C ILE A 38 0.08 19.84 4.13
N THR A 39 0.14 19.85 5.45
CA THR A 39 -0.78 20.63 6.30
C THR A 39 -0.62 22.14 6.11
N LEU A 40 0.62 22.62 5.94
CA LEU A 40 0.88 24.05 5.66
C LEU A 40 0.29 24.50 4.32
N ARG A 41 0.25 23.62 3.34
CA ARG A 41 -0.22 23.95 1.99
C ARG A 41 -1.73 23.88 1.82
N GLN A 42 -2.40 23.14 2.67
CA GLN A 42 -3.85 22.98 2.57
C GLN A 42 -4.57 24.12 3.26
N SER A 43 -5.31 24.89 2.46
CA SER A 43 -6.12 26.04 2.90
C SER A 43 -7.59 25.68 3.11
N GLY A 44 -7.91 24.42 3.47
CA GLY A 44 -9.31 23.97 3.65
C GLY A 44 -9.40 22.71 4.49
N ASP A 45 -10.63 22.32 4.84
CA ASP A 45 -10.95 21.18 5.72
C ASP A 45 -10.72 19.79 5.09
N ILE A 46 -10.38 19.73 3.80
CA ILE A 46 -10.19 18.44 3.08
C ILE A 46 -8.71 18.11 3.03
N LEU A 47 -8.30 17.17 3.87
CA LEU A 47 -6.97 16.57 3.85
C LEU A 47 -6.93 15.32 2.95
N PRO A 48 -5.77 15.01 2.35
CA PRO A 48 -5.64 13.78 1.57
C PRO A 48 -5.71 12.57 2.49
N ALA A 49 -6.23 11.45 1.98
CA ALA A 49 -6.16 10.17 2.67
C ALA A 49 -4.70 9.69 2.75
N PHE A 50 -4.20 9.47 3.97
CA PHE A 50 -2.89 8.86 4.22
C PHE A 50 -3.06 7.34 4.24
N THR A 51 -2.43 6.65 3.30
CA THR A 51 -2.54 5.19 3.19
C THR A 51 -1.17 4.55 3.33
N PHE A 52 -1.12 3.42 4.06
CA PHE A 52 0.08 2.63 4.33
C PHE A 52 -0.18 1.18 3.95
N ASP A 53 0.68 0.63 3.11
CA ASP A 53 0.57 -0.75 2.63
C ASP A 53 1.48 -1.69 3.45
N ASP A 54 1.36 -3.01 3.22
CA ASP A 54 2.14 -4.12 3.74
C ASP A 54 1.85 -4.54 5.20
N GLY A 55 1.65 -3.62 6.13
CA GLY A 55 1.42 -3.93 7.55
C GLY A 55 2.70 -4.16 8.35
N GLY A 56 3.82 -3.50 8.00
CA GLY A 56 5.04 -3.49 8.79
C GLY A 56 4.87 -2.86 10.18
N ILE A 57 5.76 -3.18 11.13
CA ILE A 57 5.71 -2.62 12.50
C ILE A 57 5.89 -1.10 12.54
N GLY A 58 6.51 -0.51 11.52
CA GLY A 58 6.63 0.93 11.37
C GLY A 58 5.30 1.66 11.18
N ALA A 59 4.20 0.94 10.93
CA ALA A 59 2.85 1.49 10.95
C ALA A 59 2.50 2.15 12.30
N GLN A 60 3.07 1.68 13.42
CA GLN A 60 2.90 2.30 14.73
C GLN A 60 3.56 3.69 14.78
N LEU A 61 4.79 3.82 14.26
CA LEU A 61 5.47 5.12 14.14
C LEU A 61 4.73 6.08 13.20
N ALA A 62 4.15 5.54 12.12
CA ALA A 62 3.31 6.32 11.22
C ALA A 62 2.06 6.85 11.93
N ALA A 63 1.38 6.00 12.70
CA ALA A 63 0.21 6.35 13.48
C ALA A 63 0.52 7.44 14.52
N ASP A 64 1.57 7.26 15.33
CA ASP A 64 2.02 8.24 16.33
C ASP A 64 2.31 9.61 15.69
N THR A 65 2.96 9.59 14.51
CA THR A 65 3.31 10.82 13.79
C THR A 65 2.07 11.53 13.22
N LEU A 66 1.07 10.77 12.73
CA LEU A 66 -0.20 11.32 12.26
C LEU A 66 -0.99 11.92 13.41
N GLU A 67 -1.15 11.19 14.51
CA GLU A 67 -1.92 11.62 15.68
C GLU A 67 -1.35 12.87 16.35
N ALA A 68 -0.02 13.03 16.35
CA ALA A 68 0.62 14.27 16.81
C ALA A 68 0.15 15.52 16.04
N LYS A 69 -0.53 15.33 14.91
CA LYS A 69 -1.14 16.38 14.09
C LYS A 69 -2.67 16.29 14.01
N GLY A 70 -3.29 15.44 14.83
CA GLY A 70 -4.74 15.21 14.81
C GLY A 70 -5.22 14.49 13.54
N LEU A 71 -4.33 13.70 12.88
CA LEU A 71 -4.62 13.00 11.64
C LEU A 71 -4.75 11.50 11.87
N HIS A 72 -5.52 10.84 10.98
CA HIS A 72 -5.65 9.38 10.94
C HIS A 72 -5.26 8.83 9.56
N GLY A 73 -4.95 7.53 9.50
CA GLY A 73 -4.53 6.87 8.28
C GLY A 73 -5.27 5.57 8.02
N TYR A 74 -5.13 5.07 6.80
CA TYR A 74 -5.58 3.74 6.37
C TYR A 74 -4.38 2.81 6.36
N PHE A 75 -4.46 1.69 7.06
CA PHE A 75 -3.39 0.69 7.14
C PHE A 75 -3.85 -0.62 6.53
N PHE A 76 -3.23 -1.02 5.43
CA PHE A 76 -3.55 -2.23 4.69
C PHE A 76 -2.60 -3.35 5.08
N ILE A 77 -3.15 -4.42 5.62
CA ILE A 77 -2.41 -5.51 6.28
C ILE A 77 -2.32 -6.72 5.36
N THR A 78 -1.13 -7.26 5.18
CA THR A 78 -0.90 -8.54 4.52
C THR A 78 -1.14 -9.68 5.52
N ALA A 79 -2.25 -10.39 5.36
CA ALA A 79 -2.80 -11.24 6.42
C ALA A 79 -1.89 -12.38 6.87
N ASN A 80 -1.18 -13.05 5.95
CA ASN A 80 -0.27 -14.17 6.28
C ASN A 80 0.97 -13.74 7.07
N TYR A 81 1.27 -12.44 7.10
CA TYR A 81 2.44 -11.93 7.82
C TYR A 81 2.13 -11.42 9.22
N ILE A 82 0.84 -11.40 9.63
CA ILE A 82 0.43 -10.96 10.98
C ILE A 82 1.18 -11.76 12.05
N GLY A 83 1.88 -11.06 12.94
CA GLY A 83 2.65 -11.63 14.03
C GLY A 83 4.00 -12.23 13.61
N THR A 84 4.38 -12.17 12.34
CA THR A 84 5.74 -12.55 11.92
C THR A 84 6.72 -11.41 12.17
N ARG A 85 8.01 -11.71 12.16
CA ARG A 85 9.06 -10.73 12.42
C ARG A 85 8.99 -9.55 11.44
N GLY A 86 8.90 -8.34 11.95
CA GLY A 86 8.84 -7.10 11.18
C GLY A 86 7.42 -6.67 10.79
N PHE A 87 6.39 -7.47 11.11
CA PHE A 87 5.01 -7.15 10.81
C PHE A 87 4.17 -6.99 12.08
N LEU A 88 3.08 -6.23 11.97
CA LEU A 88 2.13 -6.02 13.06
C LEU A 88 1.55 -7.36 13.53
N ASP A 89 1.41 -7.50 14.84
CA ASP A 89 0.64 -8.58 15.45
C ASP A 89 -0.84 -8.18 15.65
N ALA A 90 -1.65 -9.14 16.08
CA ALA A 90 -3.08 -8.92 16.31
C ALA A 90 -3.35 -7.86 17.40
N ALA A 91 -2.46 -7.69 18.38
CA ALA A 91 -2.61 -6.68 19.43
C ALA A 91 -2.38 -5.28 18.86
N ALA A 92 -1.31 -5.10 18.07
CA ALA A 92 -1.00 -3.84 17.40
C ALA A 92 -2.07 -3.44 16.38
N ILE A 93 -2.64 -4.41 15.62
CA ILE A 93 -3.76 -4.16 14.69
C ILE A 93 -4.99 -3.65 15.46
N ARG A 94 -5.37 -4.29 16.58
CA ARG A 94 -6.46 -3.80 17.43
C ARG A 94 -6.17 -2.44 18.05
N ASP A 95 -4.91 -2.17 18.40
CA ASP A 95 -4.50 -0.88 18.95
C ASP A 95 -4.69 0.25 17.93
N LEU A 96 -4.20 0.08 16.71
CA LEU A 96 -4.38 1.05 15.63
C LEU A 96 -5.87 1.35 15.38
N ASN A 97 -6.72 0.31 15.35
CA ASN A 97 -8.17 0.50 15.19
C ASN A 97 -8.79 1.29 16.34
N ARG A 98 -8.43 0.97 17.60
CA ARG A 98 -8.92 1.68 18.79
C ARG A 98 -8.48 3.15 18.82
N ARG A 99 -7.33 3.47 18.24
CA ARG A 99 -6.79 4.82 18.06
C ARG A 99 -7.45 5.59 16.91
N GLY A 100 -8.47 5.01 16.24
CA GLY A 100 -9.26 5.67 15.19
C GLY A 100 -8.69 5.54 13.78
N HIS A 101 -7.63 4.74 13.57
CA HIS A 101 -7.16 4.45 12.23
C HIS A 101 -8.04 3.40 11.55
N VAL A 102 -8.11 3.45 10.21
CA VAL A 102 -8.84 2.49 9.40
C VAL A 102 -7.94 1.33 9.03
N LEU A 103 -8.37 0.11 9.33
CA LEU A 103 -7.68 -1.12 8.95
C LEU A 103 -8.33 -1.73 7.71
N GLY A 104 -7.49 -2.22 6.78
CA GLY A 104 -7.94 -2.87 5.57
C GLY A 104 -7.03 -4.03 5.17
N SER A 105 -7.40 -4.73 4.11
CA SER A 105 -6.65 -5.86 3.57
C SER A 105 -5.63 -5.41 2.52
N HIS A 106 -4.40 -5.98 2.58
CA HIS A 106 -3.43 -5.96 1.49
C HIS A 106 -3.21 -7.36 0.93
N SER A 107 -4.30 -8.08 0.67
CA SER A 107 -4.39 -9.51 0.36
C SER A 107 -3.89 -10.44 1.48
N CYS A 108 -3.91 -11.74 1.21
CA CYS A 108 -3.46 -12.75 2.16
C CYS A 108 -1.96 -12.97 2.08
N SER A 109 -1.42 -13.27 0.91
CA SER A 109 -0.01 -13.66 0.69
C SER A 109 0.86 -12.61 0.00
N HIS A 110 0.28 -11.48 -0.44
CA HIS A 110 0.95 -10.42 -1.21
C HIS A 110 1.53 -10.92 -2.54
N PRO A 111 0.71 -11.46 -3.48
CA PRO A 111 1.23 -11.91 -4.76
C PRO A 111 1.82 -10.76 -5.56
N LEU A 112 3.06 -10.90 -6.06
CA LEU A 112 3.72 -9.85 -6.87
C LEU A 112 2.97 -9.54 -8.17
N ARG A 113 2.22 -10.51 -8.68
CA ARG A 113 1.44 -10.43 -9.91
C ARG A 113 0.00 -10.86 -9.67
N ILE A 114 -0.65 -10.23 -8.70
CA ILE A 114 -2.03 -10.56 -8.32
C ILE A 114 -3.00 -10.51 -9.52
N GLY A 115 -2.76 -9.61 -10.48
CA GLY A 115 -3.56 -9.54 -11.71
C GLY A 115 -3.46 -10.75 -12.64
N HIS A 116 -2.53 -11.68 -12.39
CA HIS A 116 -2.36 -12.93 -13.13
C HIS A 116 -2.83 -14.17 -12.37
N CYS A 117 -3.33 -14.01 -11.16
CA CYS A 117 -3.95 -15.08 -10.40
C CYS A 117 -5.29 -15.50 -11.04
N SER A 118 -5.64 -16.77 -10.92
CA SER A 118 -6.96 -17.25 -11.30
C SER A 118 -8.05 -16.61 -10.42
N ILE A 119 -9.29 -16.63 -10.88
CA ILE A 119 -10.40 -16.06 -10.12
C ILE A 119 -10.58 -16.74 -8.76
N ALA A 120 -10.34 -18.06 -8.69
CA ALA A 120 -10.41 -18.83 -7.45
C ALA A 120 -9.31 -18.40 -6.46
N GLN A 121 -8.07 -18.20 -6.95
CA GLN A 121 -6.97 -17.69 -6.13
C GLN A 121 -7.24 -16.27 -5.64
N LEU A 122 -7.78 -15.39 -6.50
CA LEU A 122 -8.17 -14.03 -6.10
C LEU A 122 -9.25 -14.03 -5.02
N GLN A 123 -10.25 -14.90 -5.15
CA GLN A 123 -11.30 -15.07 -4.14
C GLN A 123 -10.73 -15.55 -2.80
N ASP A 124 -9.81 -16.52 -2.82
CA ASP A 124 -9.11 -17.01 -1.61
C ASP A 124 -8.30 -15.90 -0.96
N GLU A 125 -7.47 -15.17 -1.73
CA GLU A 125 -6.66 -14.06 -1.26
C GLU A 125 -7.49 -12.97 -0.55
N TRP A 126 -8.61 -12.58 -1.15
CA TRP A 126 -9.46 -11.54 -0.59
C TRP A 126 -10.32 -12.03 0.57
N THR A 127 -10.96 -13.18 0.44
CA THR A 127 -11.88 -13.69 1.49
C THR A 127 -11.12 -14.03 2.76
N ARG A 128 -10.03 -14.80 2.68
CA ARG A 128 -9.24 -15.19 3.85
C ARG A 128 -8.63 -13.98 4.56
N SER A 129 -8.08 -13.02 3.79
CA SER A 129 -7.51 -11.82 4.41
C SER A 129 -8.57 -10.99 5.11
N ARG A 130 -9.74 -10.78 4.48
CA ARG A 130 -10.88 -10.10 5.09
C ARG A 130 -11.31 -10.78 6.38
N ASP A 131 -11.54 -12.08 6.34
CA ASP A 131 -12.09 -12.84 7.47
C ASP A 131 -11.10 -12.83 8.64
N LEU A 132 -9.79 -13.01 8.38
CA LEU A 132 -8.78 -12.98 9.43
C LEU A 132 -8.68 -11.61 10.11
N ILE A 133 -8.59 -10.53 9.33
CA ILE A 133 -8.50 -9.18 9.89
C ILE A 133 -9.80 -8.81 10.61
N SER A 134 -10.96 -9.14 10.04
CA SER A 134 -12.25 -8.91 10.68
C SER A 134 -12.39 -9.66 12.01
N ALA A 135 -11.92 -10.91 12.09
CA ALA A 135 -11.87 -11.68 13.34
C ALA A 135 -10.96 -11.05 14.39
N ILE A 136 -9.81 -10.51 13.99
CA ILE A 136 -8.89 -9.79 14.89
C ILE A 136 -9.57 -8.52 15.45
N LEU A 137 -10.31 -7.79 14.62
CA LEU A 137 -10.94 -6.52 14.99
C LEU A 137 -12.29 -6.71 15.69
N GLY A 138 -12.93 -7.88 15.55
CA GLY A 138 -14.29 -8.14 16.02
C GLY A 138 -15.37 -7.41 15.21
N GLN A 139 -15.03 -6.90 14.04
CA GLN A 139 -15.93 -6.18 13.12
C GLN A 139 -15.49 -6.38 11.66
N PRO A 140 -16.41 -6.31 10.67
CA PRO A 140 -16.06 -6.45 9.27
C PRO A 140 -15.18 -5.28 8.79
N ILE A 141 -14.23 -5.58 7.89
CA ILE A 141 -13.45 -4.57 7.17
C ILE A 141 -14.04 -4.37 5.77
N ALA A 142 -14.05 -3.11 5.31
CA ALA A 142 -14.63 -2.71 4.02
C ALA A 142 -13.57 -2.31 2.98
N PHE A 143 -12.34 -2.04 3.41
CA PHE A 143 -11.28 -1.45 2.61
C PHE A 143 -10.21 -2.47 2.25
N ALA A 144 -9.75 -2.43 0.99
CA ALA A 144 -8.63 -3.24 0.53
C ALA A 144 -7.66 -2.43 -0.36
N SER A 145 -6.43 -2.90 -0.49
CA SER A 145 -5.40 -2.33 -1.36
C SER A 145 -4.75 -3.44 -2.20
N VAL A 146 -4.53 -3.15 -3.50
CA VAL A 146 -3.95 -4.09 -4.45
C VAL A 146 -2.45 -4.22 -4.25
N PRO A 147 -1.90 -5.41 -3.93
CA PRO A 147 -0.48 -5.62 -3.76
C PRO A 147 0.30 -5.51 -5.08
N GLY A 148 1.56 -5.07 -5.00
CA GLY A 148 2.49 -5.02 -6.13
C GLY A 148 2.11 -4.07 -7.27
N GLY A 149 0.99 -3.35 -7.17
CA GLY A 149 0.49 -2.43 -8.20
C GLY A 149 0.10 -3.12 -9.51
N ASP A 150 -0.24 -4.41 -9.49
CA ASP A 150 -0.60 -5.22 -10.66
C ASP A 150 -2.12 -5.40 -10.74
N PHE A 151 -2.80 -4.32 -11.10
CA PHE A 151 -4.27 -4.28 -11.17
C PHE A 151 -4.79 -4.81 -12.51
N GLN A 152 -5.80 -5.68 -12.43
CA GLN A 152 -6.66 -6.12 -13.53
C GLN A 152 -8.14 -6.07 -13.09
N PRO A 153 -9.12 -5.95 -14.01
CA PRO A 153 -10.54 -5.91 -13.65
C PRO A 153 -11.01 -7.12 -12.81
N THR A 154 -10.43 -8.30 -13.05
CA THR A 154 -10.73 -9.53 -12.29
C THR A 154 -10.34 -9.40 -10.80
N VAL A 155 -9.32 -8.60 -10.48
CA VAL A 155 -8.91 -8.32 -9.09
C VAL A 155 -10.01 -7.54 -8.37
N ALA A 156 -10.59 -6.52 -9.02
CA ALA A 156 -11.71 -5.75 -8.47
C ALA A 156 -12.98 -6.60 -8.34
N GLN A 157 -13.27 -7.42 -9.36
CA GLN A 157 -14.42 -8.33 -9.33
C GLN A 157 -14.36 -9.28 -8.12
N ALA A 158 -13.20 -9.90 -7.90
CA ALA A 158 -13.00 -10.81 -6.78
C ALA A 158 -13.04 -10.08 -5.42
N ALA A 159 -12.50 -8.87 -5.33
CA ALA A 159 -12.58 -8.06 -4.11
C ALA A 159 -14.02 -7.66 -3.78
N ALA A 160 -14.82 -7.25 -4.78
CA ALA A 160 -16.25 -6.98 -4.61
C ALA A 160 -17.01 -8.23 -4.15
N ALA A 161 -16.77 -9.38 -4.81
CA ALA A 161 -17.38 -10.66 -4.42
C ALA A 161 -16.98 -11.09 -3.00
N ALA A 162 -15.79 -10.72 -2.53
CA ALA A 162 -15.36 -10.92 -1.16
C ALA A 162 -16.01 -9.93 -0.17
N GLY A 163 -16.78 -8.93 -0.61
CA GLY A 163 -17.50 -7.98 0.21
C GLY A 163 -16.74 -6.71 0.60
N PHE A 164 -15.65 -6.38 -0.10
CA PHE A 164 -15.02 -5.07 0.00
C PHE A 164 -15.85 -4.02 -0.75
N THR A 165 -15.94 -2.81 -0.19
CA THR A 165 -16.63 -1.66 -0.82
C THR A 165 -15.69 -0.67 -1.46
N ASP A 166 -14.42 -0.68 -1.04
CA ASP A 166 -13.38 0.25 -1.48
C ASP A 166 -12.08 -0.49 -1.77
N LEU A 167 -11.55 -0.29 -2.98
CA LEU A 167 -10.31 -0.91 -3.41
C LEU A 167 -9.30 0.14 -3.88
N PHE A 168 -8.20 0.24 -3.16
CA PHE A 168 -7.12 1.18 -3.45
C PHE A 168 -6.10 0.55 -4.40
N THR A 169 -5.80 1.25 -5.50
CA THR A 169 -4.81 0.86 -6.49
C THR A 169 -3.55 1.72 -6.36
N SER A 170 -2.50 1.36 -7.11
CA SER A 170 -1.31 2.23 -7.28
C SER A 170 -1.37 3.07 -8.57
N GLU A 171 -2.54 3.16 -9.21
CA GLU A 171 -2.76 4.03 -10.34
C GLU A 171 -2.66 5.49 -9.88
N PRO A 172 -1.73 6.29 -10.45
CA PRO A 172 -1.45 7.62 -9.93
C PRO A 172 -2.48 8.64 -10.45
N THR A 173 -3.64 8.61 -9.84
CA THR A 173 -4.75 9.54 -10.03
C THR A 173 -5.39 9.88 -8.68
N ALA A 174 -5.97 11.07 -8.58
CA ALA A 174 -6.81 11.48 -7.46
C ALA A 174 -8.29 11.08 -7.65
N GLU A 175 -8.63 10.52 -8.81
CA GLU A 175 -10.00 10.16 -9.14
C GLU A 175 -10.40 8.85 -8.47
N SER A 176 -11.65 8.80 -8.01
CA SER A 176 -12.33 7.59 -7.59
C SER A 176 -13.39 7.25 -8.63
N ARG A 177 -13.55 5.96 -8.93
CA ARG A 177 -14.52 5.50 -9.95
C ARG A 177 -15.22 4.21 -9.51
N PRO A 178 -16.51 4.04 -9.82
CA PRO A 178 -17.20 2.78 -9.56
C PRO A 178 -16.63 1.66 -10.43
N SER A 179 -16.60 0.44 -9.87
CA SER A 179 -16.19 -0.78 -10.59
C SER A 179 -16.81 -1.98 -9.88
N TYR A 180 -17.70 -2.71 -10.57
CA TYR A 180 -18.53 -3.73 -9.91
C TYR A 180 -19.31 -3.10 -8.73
N ASP A 181 -19.39 -3.79 -7.58
CA ASP A 181 -20.06 -3.29 -6.38
C ASP A 181 -19.09 -2.59 -5.40
N LEU A 182 -17.98 -2.01 -5.90
CA LEU A 182 -17.01 -1.26 -5.10
C LEU A 182 -16.55 0.04 -5.79
N THR A 183 -15.89 0.88 -5.03
CA THR A 183 -15.22 2.08 -5.52
C THR A 183 -13.72 1.84 -5.66
N LEU A 184 -13.16 2.12 -6.84
CA LEU A 184 -11.71 2.11 -7.09
C LEU A 184 -11.12 3.48 -6.77
N HIS A 185 -10.06 3.50 -5.97
CA HIS A 185 -9.31 4.70 -5.63
C HIS A 185 -7.90 4.63 -6.21
N GLY A 186 -7.50 5.67 -6.95
CA GLY A 186 -6.11 5.86 -7.34
C GLY A 186 -5.28 6.43 -6.20
N ARG A 187 -3.94 6.29 -6.27
CA ARG A 187 -3.05 6.81 -5.24
C ARG A 187 -1.71 7.25 -5.80
N PHE A 188 -1.19 8.35 -5.30
CA PHE A 188 0.18 8.78 -5.58
C PHE A 188 1.17 8.14 -4.61
N THR A 189 2.22 7.53 -5.15
CA THR A 189 3.24 6.80 -4.38
C THR A 189 4.31 7.75 -3.85
N VAL A 190 4.62 7.63 -2.56
CA VAL A 190 5.76 8.27 -1.90
C VAL A 190 6.91 7.27 -1.76
N ARG A 191 8.14 7.73 -2.00
CA ARG A 191 9.37 6.95 -1.90
C ARG A 191 10.30 7.51 -0.83
N SER A 192 11.28 6.71 -0.42
CA SER A 192 12.28 7.11 0.58
C SER A 192 13.00 8.42 0.25
N TRP A 193 13.14 8.77 -1.03
CA TRP A 193 13.78 10.01 -1.51
C TRP A 193 12.80 11.12 -1.89
N THR A 194 11.48 10.92 -1.72
CA THR A 194 10.49 11.98 -2.02
C THR A 194 10.73 13.18 -1.12
N ARG A 195 10.81 14.37 -1.70
CA ARG A 195 10.99 15.62 -0.95
C ARG A 195 9.64 16.11 -0.40
N ALA A 196 9.66 16.82 0.73
CA ALA A 196 8.46 17.32 1.37
C ALA A 196 7.59 18.19 0.43
N GLY A 197 8.19 19.10 -0.33
CA GLY A 197 7.46 19.89 -1.32
C GLY A 197 6.81 19.05 -2.43
N THR A 198 7.44 17.93 -2.83
CA THR A 198 6.84 17.00 -3.81
C THR A 198 5.67 16.24 -3.19
N ALA A 199 5.79 15.78 -1.93
CA ALA A 199 4.70 15.12 -1.22
C ALA A 199 3.50 16.06 -1.06
N ALA A 200 3.73 17.33 -0.69
CA ALA A 200 2.69 18.35 -0.61
C ALA A 200 2.04 18.65 -1.96
N ALA A 201 2.83 18.71 -3.03
CA ALA A 201 2.33 18.94 -4.38
C ALA A 201 1.45 17.79 -4.90
N LEU A 202 1.85 16.52 -4.63
CA LEU A 202 1.02 15.35 -4.95
C LEU A 202 -0.28 15.34 -4.13
N ALA A 203 -0.20 15.69 -2.84
CA ALA A 203 -1.36 15.76 -1.96
C ALA A 203 -2.36 16.84 -2.38
N ALA A 204 -1.85 17.96 -2.92
CA ALA A 204 -2.67 19.06 -3.46
C ALA A 204 -3.21 18.79 -4.88
N GLY A 205 -2.79 17.69 -5.52
CA GLY A 205 -3.18 17.39 -6.91
C GLY A 205 -2.51 18.27 -7.96
N ASP A 206 -1.31 18.82 -7.67
CA ASP A 206 -0.60 19.67 -8.63
C ASP A 206 -0.33 18.94 -9.94
N TYR A 207 -0.63 19.60 -11.06
CA TYR A 207 -0.59 18.99 -12.37
C TYR A 207 0.76 18.33 -12.72
N LEU A 208 1.87 19.08 -12.61
CA LEU A 208 3.19 18.59 -13.04
C LEU A 208 3.68 17.35 -12.26
N PRO A 209 3.69 17.32 -10.91
CA PRO A 209 4.08 16.12 -10.16
C PRO A 209 3.17 14.94 -10.42
N CYS A 210 1.85 15.16 -10.53
CA CYS A 210 0.88 14.10 -10.79
C CYS A 210 1.07 13.48 -12.18
N VAL A 211 1.19 14.29 -13.22
CA VAL A 211 1.45 13.83 -14.60
C VAL A 211 2.78 13.12 -14.71
N ARG A 212 3.86 13.64 -14.08
CA ARG A 212 5.16 12.98 -14.09
C ARG A 212 5.09 11.58 -13.46
N GLN A 213 4.35 11.44 -12.36
CA GLN A 213 4.16 10.12 -11.73
C GLN A 213 3.33 9.20 -12.61
N ALA A 214 2.26 9.71 -13.24
CA ALA A 214 1.41 8.96 -14.16
C ALA A 214 2.18 8.48 -15.41
N LEU A 215 2.99 9.34 -16.02
CA LEU A 215 3.85 8.97 -17.15
C LEU A 215 4.85 7.87 -16.76
N THR A 216 5.53 8.04 -15.62
CA THR A 216 6.49 7.03 -15.14
C THR A 216 5.82 5.69 -14.86
N TRP A 217 4.60 5.71 -14.31
CA TRP A 217 3.82 4.51 -14.03
C TRP A 217 3.37 3.82 -15.33
N ASN A 218 2.87 4.59 -16.32
CA ASN A 218 2.43 4.07 -17.62
C ASN A 218 3.59 3.41 -18.39
N VAL A 219 4.78 4.03 -18.40
CA VAL A 219 6.00 3.45 -19.02
C VAL A 219 6.36 2.10 -18.36
N LYS A 220 6.31 2.02 -17.02
CA LYS A 220 6.56 0.77 -16.29
C LYS A 220 5.49 -0.27 -16.57
N LYS A 221 4.21 0.11 -16.64
CA LYS A 221 3.10 -0.79 -16.98
C LYS A 221 3.29 -1.37 -18.36
N LEU A 222 3.60 -0.54 -19.35
CA LEU A 222 3.88 -0.99 -20.72
C LEU A 222 5.09 -1.92 -20.77
N GLY A 223 6.18 -1.59 -20.06
CA GLY A 223 7.37 -2.44 -19.94
C GLY A 223 7.06 -3.81 -19.32
N LYS A 224 6.19 -3.87 -18.31
CA LYS A 224 5.71 -5.15 -17.73
C LYS A 224 4.87 -5.95 -18.71
N GLN A 225 4.00 -5.30 -19.49
CA GLN A 225 3.13 -5.96 -20.48
C GLN A 225 3.91 -6.52 -21.67
N LEU A 226 4.85 -5.77 -22.22
CA LEU A 226 5.65 -6.17 -23.38
C LEU A 226 6.81 -7.09 -23.02
N GLY A 227 7.42 -6.90 -21.86
CA GLY A 227 8.63 -7.62 -21.44
C GLY A 227 8.39 -8.99 -20.79
N GLY A 228 7.18 -9.27 -20.30
CA GLY A 228 6.82 -10.51 -19.64
C GLY A 228 7.87 -10.99 -18.62
N GLU A 229 8.27 -12.28 -18.69
CA GLU A 229 9.32 -12.85 -17.82
C GLU A 229 10.71 -12.23 -18.05
N ARG A 230 11.02 -11.76 -19.26
CA ARG A 230 12.30 -11.11 -19.56
C ARG A 230 12.43 -9.78 -18.78
N TYR A 231 11.36 -9.03 -18.66
CA TYR A 231 11.34 -7.81 -17.85
C TYR A 231 11.61 -8.11 -16.37
N LEU A 232 11.03 -9.19 -15.84
CA LEU A 232 11.27 -9.61 -14.45
C LEU A 232 12.73 -10.02 -14.24
N ARG A 233 13.34 -10.77 -15.15
CA ARG A 233 14.77 -11.15 -15.10
C ARG A 233 15.69 -9.94 -15.16
N VAL A 234 15.45 -9.01 -16.09
CA VAL A 234 16.22 -7.77 -16.19
C VAL A 234 16.05 -6.91 -14.93
N ARG A 235 14.84 -6.83 -14.39
CA ARG A 235 14.56 -6.13 -13.14
C ARG A 235 15.30 -6.76 -11.96
N GLN A 236 15.33 -8.08 -11.85
CA GLN A 236 16.11 -8.81 -10.84
C GLN A 236 17.61 -8.53 -10.96
N LEU A 237 18.16 -8.57 -12.18
CA LEU A 237 19.58 -8.27 -12.44
C LEU A 237 19.96 -6.81 -12.10
N VAL A 238 19.06 -5.85 -12.38
CA VAL A 238 19.33 -4.41 -12.14
C VAL A 238 19.11 -4.01 -10.69
N LEU A 239 18.14 -4.63 -10.00
CA LEU A 239 17.75 -4.28 -8.62
C LEU A 239 18.38 -5.17 -7.56
N GLY A 240 19.09 -6.24 -7.96
CA GLY A 240 19.65 -7.26 -7.09
C GLY A 240 18.65 -8.39 -6.82
N ASP A 241 19.19 -9.59 -6.61
CA ASP A 241 18.43 -10.79 -6.29
C ASP A 241 18.09 -10.78 -4.80
N ASP A 242 16.95 -10.19 -4.42
CA ASP A 242 16.40 -10.27 -3.06
C ASP A 242 15.79 -11.67 -2.84
N GLN A 243 16.64 -12.70 -2.84
CA GLN A 243 16.29 -14.13 -2.86
C GLN A 243 15.61 -14.67 -1.59
N GLN A 244 15.17 -13.89 -0.64
CA GLN A 244 14.66 -14.46 0.63
C GLN A 244 13.19 -14.20 0.93
N VAL A 245 12.49 -13.42 0.16
CA VAL A 245 11.04 -13.27 0.33
C VAL A 245 10.34 -14.15 -0.70
N ARG A 246 9.82 -15.29 -0.27
CA ARG A 246 8.84 -16.03 -1.06
C ARG A 246 7.56 -15.21 -1.10
N TRP A 247 7.49 -14.32 -2.08
CA TRP A 247 6.24 -13.66 -2.45
C TRP A 247 5.26 -14.76 -2.84
N GLY A 248 4.02 -14.68 -2.39
CA GLY A 248 2.99 -15.62 -2.79
C GLY A 248 2.98 -15.75 -4.31
N ASP A 249 3.27 -16.95 -4.81
CA ASP A 249 3.27 -17.23 -6.24
C ASP A 249 1.88 -17.77 -6.60
N CYS A 250 1.22 -17.17 -7.59
CA CYS A 250 -0.06 -17.65 -8.10
C CYS A 250 0.11 -18.86 -9.04
N ARG A 251 1.27 -19.52 -8.98
CA ARG A 251 1.56 -20.70 -9.77
C ARG A 251 1.52 -21.94 -8.87
N ASP A 252 0.32 -22.45 -8.55
CA ASP A 252 0.04 -23.88 -8.25
C ASP A 252 -1.48 -24.09 -8.25
#